data_ef2baeacc01dea7987a5a3227ec2932b
#
_entry.id   ef2baeacc01dea7987a5a3227ec2932b
#
_cell.length_a   1.000
_cell.length_b   1.000
_cell.length_c   1.000
_cell.angle_alpha   90.00
_cell.angle_beta   90.00
_cell.angle_gamma   90.00
#
_symmetry.space_group_name_H-M   'P 1'
#
loop_
_entity.id
_entity.type
_entity.pdbx_description
1 polymer ?
#
loop_
_entity_poly.entity_id
_entity_poly.type
_entity_poly.pdbx_seq_one_letter_code
_entity_poly.pdbx_strand_id
1 'polypeptide(L)'
;MKAYKGFTKDMTCYGGFQYEEGKSYHEDNAELCNHGFHACEYPLDCFNYFPPAESVFHEVELDGITDEREGDTKICGTDIKIGAKLDIAGLIKASFDYVKAHCENNKEGGDRSALTGGDRSALTGGDRSALIGGYGSALTGGSKSALTGGDRAALTGGNWSALIGGDSSALTCGEAAIMRGGKGSTFKGDMWSVFACEIRDDEYKLIGMATAVVDGENIKPNTWYKCVDGKFVELEDTND
;
A
#
# COMPACT_ATOMS: atom_id res chain seq x y z
N MET A 1 16.28 13.54 2.92
CA MET A 1 15.39 12.96 1.90
C MET A 1 14.12 12.47 2.56
N LYS A 2 12.95 12.68 1.94
CA LYS A 2 11.66 12.16 2.43
C LYS A 2 11.55 10.67 2.13
N ALA A 3 11.15 9.88 3.13
CA ALA A 3 10.92 8.44 3.03
C ALA A 3 9.80 7.99 4.00
N TYR A 4 9.54 6.71 4.08
CA TYR A 4 8.47 6.13 4.90
C TYR A 4 9.00 4.96 5.70
N LYS A 5 8.52 4.83 6.94
CA LYS A 5 8.97 3.78 7.86
C LYS A 5 7.80 3.20 8.63
N GLY A 6 7.79 1.87 8.76
CA GLY A 6 6.92 1.14 9.65
C GLY A 6 7.58 0.93 11.04
N PHE A 7 6.74 0.80 12.06
CA PHE A 7 7.10 0.48 13.43
C PHE A 7 6.07 -0.45 14.03
N THR A 8 6.41 -1.13 15.12
CA THR A 8 5.40 -1.77 15.97
C THR A 8 4.42 -0.75 16.54
N LYS A 9 3.29 -1.18 17.10
CA LYS A 9 2.31 -0.27 17.75
C LYS A 9 2.94 0.58 18.87
N ASP A 10 4.00 0.09 19.52
CA ASP A 10 4.74 0.80 20.57
C ASP A 10 5.90 1.65 20.03
N MET A 11 5.91 1.95 18.73
CA MET A 11 6.96 2.74 18.08
C MET A 11 8.38 2.15 18.24
N THR A 12 8.50 0.82 18.23
CA THR A 12 9.79 0.12 18.21
C THR A 12 10.09 -0.46 16.82
N CYS A 13 11.34 -0.80 16.59
CA CYS A 13 11.82 -1.46 15.37
C CYS A 13 12.55 -2.75 15.72
N TYR A 14 13.06 -3.49 14.73
CA TYR A 14 13.93 -4.64 14.94
C TYR A 14 15.11 -4.27 15.87
N GLY A 15 15.41 -5.12 16.84
CA GLY A 15 16.41 -4.83 17.87
C GLY A 15 15.88 -4.08 19.09
N GLY A 16 14.60 -3.68 19.10
CA GLY A 16 13.95 -3.04 20.25
C GLY A 16 14.26 -1.56 20.42
N PHE A 17 14.85 -0.91 19.40
CA PHE A 17 15.09 0.52 19.46
C PHE A 17 13.78 1.28 19.49
N GLN A 18 13.64 2.22 20.45
CA GLN A 18 12.44 3.02 20.69
C GLN A 18 12.52 4.36 19.96
N TYR A 19 11.48 4.66 19.18
CA TYR A 19 11.33 5.94 18.49
C TYR A 19 10.19 6.77 19.09
N GLU A 20 10.24 8.07 18.85
CA GLU A 20 9.20 9.02 19.22
C GLU A 20 8.95 9.99 18.05
N GLU A 21 7.69 10.30 17.79
CA GLU A 21 7.31 11.31 16.78
C GLU A 21 7.92 12.67 17.08
N GLY A 22 8.40 13.35 16.05
CA GLY A 22 9.08 14.66 16.14
C GLY A 22 10.55 14.59 16.58
N LYS A 23 11.07 13.43 16.96
CA LYS A 23 12.48 13.26 17.39
C LYS A 23 13.39 12.96 16.22
N SER A 24 14.66 13.34 16.39
CA SER A 24 15.76 12.99 15.49
C SER A 24 16.73 12.06 16.20
N TYR A 25 17.32 11.15 15.43
CA TYR A 25 18.30 10.17 15.91
C TYR A 25 19.48 10.13 14.95
N HIS A 26 20.66 9.81 15.48
CA HIS A 26 21.92 9.73 14.75
C HIS A 26 22.67 8.44 15.09
N GLU A 27 23.28 7.81 14.09
CA GLU A 27 24.27 6.75 14.20
C GLU A 27 25.50 7.08 13.36
N ASP A 28 26.68 6.71 13.84
CA ASP A 28 27.95 7.03 13.19
C ASP A 28 28.15 6.26 11.86
N ASN A 29 27.41 5.16 11.65
CA ASN A 29 27.55 4.30 10.48
C ASN A 29 26.19 3.89 9.92
N ALA A 30 26.11 3.74 8.59
CA ALA A 30 24.95 3.20 7.88
C ALA A 30 25.39 2.14 6.89
N GLU A 31 24.79 0.97 6.99
CA GLU A 31 25.02 -0.18 6.13
C GLU A 31 23.69 -0.92 5.97
N LEU A 32 23.25 -1.14 4.72
CA LEU A 32 21.95 -1.71 4.44
C LEU A 32 21.80 -3.09 5.10
N CYS A 33 20.69 -3.29 5.82
CA CYS A 33 20.38 -4.51 6.60
C CYS A 33 21.28 -4.76 7.82
N ASN A 34 22.23 -3.90 8.16
CA ASN A 34 23.20 -4.09 9.22
C ASN A 34 23.19 -2.98 10.26
N HIS A 35 23.53 -1.75 9.86
CA HIS A 35 23.62 -0.58 10.72
C HIS A 35 22.85 0.62 10.15
N GLY A 36 22.50 1.59 11.01
CA GLY A 36 21.83 2.81 10.59
C GLY A 36 20.31 2.70 10.55
N PHE A 37 19.69 3.76 10.11
CA PHE A 37 18.23 3.87 10.05
C PHE A 37 17.72 3.50 8.67
N HIS A 38 16.78 2.55 8.63
CA HIS A 38 16.18 2.03 7.40
C HIS A 38 14.79 2.62 7.19
N ALA A 39 14.50 3.02 5.96
CA ALA A 39 13.19 3.49 5.51
C ALA A 39 12.95 3.06 4.06
N CYS A 40 11.75 3.26 3.52
CA CYS A 40 11.42 2.97 2.13
C CYS A 40 11.08 4.27 1.40
N GLU A 41 11.57 4.43 0.17
CA GLU A 41 11.17 5.56 -0.68
C GLU A 41 9.72 5.40 -1.14
N TYR A 42 9.33 4.18 -1.56
CA TYR A 42 7.95 3.86 -1.91
C TYR A 42 7.17 3.41 -0.67
N PRO A 43 6.07 4.11 -0.31
CA PRO A 43 5.38 3.88 0.96
C PRO A 43 4.90 2.44 1.19
N LEU A 44 4.36 1.77 0.16
CA LEU A 44 3.83 0.41 0.32
C LEU A 44 4.93 -0.66 0.48
N ASP A 45 6.20 -0.36 0.19
CA ASP A 45 7.30 -1.26 0.49
C ASP A 45 7.49 -1.47 2.00
N CYS A 46 7.00 -0.54 2.83
CA CYS A 46 6.97 -0.71 4.29
C CYS A 46 6.19 -1.97 4.72
N PHE A 47 5.22 -2.42 3.94
CA PHE A 47 4.42 -3.62 4.26
C PHE A 47 5.21 -4.93 4.19
N ASN A 48 6.38 -4.94 3.53
CA ASN A 48 7.29 -6.09 3.53
C ASN A 48 7.89 -6.35 4.90
N TYR A 49 8.04 -5.31 5.71
CA TYR A 49 8.74 -5.32 6.98
C TYR A 49 7.78 -5.20 8.16
N PHE A 50 6.70 -4.47 7.99
CA PHE A 50 5.72 -4.15 9.03
C PHE A 50 4.30 -4.41 8.52
N PRO A 51 3.64 -5.50 9.00
CA PRO A 51 2.28 -5.83 8.60
C PRO A 51 1.30 -4.71 8.98
N PRO A 52 0.44 -4.21 8.06
CA PRO A 52 -0.45 -3.07 8.33
C PRO A 52 -1.38 -3.23 9.54
N ALA A 53 -1.86 -4.45 9.83
CA ALA A 53 -2.75 -4.72 10.96
C ALA A 53 -2.08 -4.60 12.34
N GLU A 54 -0.76 -4.67 12.40
CA GLU A 54 0.02 -4.75 13.65
C GLU A 54 1.02 -3.60 13.81
N SER A 55 1.01 -2.65 12.88
CA SER A 55 2.08 -1.67 12.77
C SER A 55 1.52 -0.25 12.63
N VAL A 56 2.36 0.73 12.92
CA VAL A 56 2.12 2.13 12.63
C VAL A 56 3.14 2.61 11.60
N PHE A 57 2.75 3.61 10.80
CA PHE A 57 3.58 4.13 9.71
C PHE A 57 3.77 5.62 9.86
N HIS A 58 4.99 6.08 9.57
CA HIS A 58 5.35 7.49 9.63
C HIS A 58 6.06 7.92 8.35
N GLU A 59 5.82 9.17 7.98
CA GLU A 59 6.74 9.90 7.13
C GLU A 59 8.02 10.17 7.90
N VAL A 60 9.18 10.02 7.26
CA VAL A 60 10.48 10.29 7.89
C VAL A 60 11.37 11.11 6.97
N GLU A 61 12.26 11.89 7.56
CA GLU A 61 13.39 12.53 6.86
C GLU A 61 14.65 11.72 7.14
N LEU A 62 15.32 11.23 6.10
CA LEU A 62 16.55 10.43 6.19
C LEU A 62 17.71 11.20 5.55
N ASP A 63 18.86 11.25 6.23
CA ASP A 63 20.08 11.85 5.74
C ASP A 63 21.29 10.92 5.93
N GLY A 64 22.44 11.26 5.29
CA GLY A 64 23.60 10.37 5.28
C GLY A 64 23.33 9.04 4.61
N ILE A 65 22.58 9.05 3.50
CA ILE A 65 22.06 7.86 2.82
C ILE A 65 23.18 7.14 2.07
N THR A 66 23.26 5.82 2.22
CA THR A 66 24.16 4.96 1.45
C THR A 66 23.65 4.73 0.03
N ASP A 67 24.57 4.40 -0.90
CA ASP A 67 24.19 4.04 -2.29
C ASP A 67 23.70 2.60 -2.43
N GLU A 68 23.69 1.82 -1.35
CA GLU A 68 23.25 0.44 -1.35
C GLU A 68 21.75 0.32 -1.61
N ARG A 69 21.37 -0.64 -2.43
CA ARG A 69 19.97 -0.97 -2.77
C ARG A 69 19.80 -2.49 -2.83
N GLU A 70 18.67 -2.99 -2.34
CA GLU A 70 18.35 -4.42 -2.38
C GLU A 70 16.85 -4.63 -2.61
N GLY A 71 16.50 -5.17 -3.75
CA GLY A 71 15.19 -5.75 -4.07
C GLY A 71 14.00 -4.77 -4.16
N ASP A 72 13.81 -3.92 -3.16
CA ASP A 72 12.75 -2.89 -3.10
C ASP A 72 13.33 -1.47 -2.97
N THR A 73 12.52 -0.50 -2.51
CA THR A 73 12.97 0.89 -2.34
C THR A 73 13.55 1.18 -0.95
N LYS A 74 13.95 0.15 -0.20
CA LYS A 74 14.59 0.30 1.09
C LYS A 74 15.92 1.04 0.96
N ILE A 75 16.11 2.03 1.81
CA ILE A 75 17.30 2.86 1.94
C ILE A 75 17.77 2.87 3.38
N CYS A 76 19.05 3.16 3.56
CA CYS A 76 19.69 3.28 4.88
C CYS A 76 20.43 4.60 4.99
N GLY A 77 20.40 5.24 6.16
CA GLY A 77 21.09 6.49 6.43
C GLY A 77 21.55 6.60 7.87
N THR A 78 22.46 7.55 8.13
CA THR A 78 23.00 7.83 9.47
C THR A 78 22.08 8.67 10.34
N ASP A 79 21.21 9.45 9.74
CA ASP A 79 20.32 10.37 10.45
C ASP A 79 18.87 10.14 10.06
N ILE A 80 17.99 10.11 11.06
CA ILE A 80 16.55 9.99 10.82
C ILE A 80 15.79 10.97 11.72
N LYS A 81 14.80 11.65 11.16
CA LYS A 81 13.80 12.40 11.91
C LYS A 81 12.44 11.80 11.68
N ILE A 82 11.73 11.48 12.76
CA ILE A 82 10.40 10.89 12.72
C ILE A 82 9.38 12.00 12.51
N GLY A 83 8.71 11.99 11.38
CA GLY A 83 7.65 12.93 11.02
C GLY A 83 6.26 12.44 11.42
N ALA A 84 5.24 12.99 10.77
CA ALA A 84 3.86 12.73 11.07
C ALA A 84 3.47 11.25 10.86
N LYS A 85 2.61 10.77 11.74
CA LYS A 85 1.96 9.48 11.59
C LYS A 85 1.05 9.48 10.35
N LEU A 86 1.07 8.39 9.61
CA LEU A 86 0.20 8.17 8.47
C LEU A 86 -0.76 7.01 8.77
N ASP A 87 -2.03 7.24 8.54
CA ASP A 87 -2.99 6.16 8.41
C ASP A 87 -2.82 5.43 7.06
N ILE A 88 -3.55 4.36 6.85
CA ILE A 88 -3.49 3.59 5.60
C ILE A 88 -3.89 4.45 4.39
N ALA A 89 -4.87 5.34 4.55
CA ALA A 89 -5.30 6.24 3.48
C ALA A 89 -4.20 7.24 3.11
N GLY A 90 -3.51 7.81 4.11
CA GLY A 90 -2.36 8.68 3.92
C GLY A 90 -1.19 7.97 3.25
N LEU A 91 -0.91 6.71 3.64
CA LEU A 91 0.15 5.91 3.02
C LEU A 91 -0.16 5.59 1.55
N ILE A 92 -1.42 5.27 1.22
CA ILE A 92 -1.85 5.04 -0.15
C ILE A 92 -1.76 6.34 -0.96
N LYS A 93 -2.23 7.47 -0.42
CA LYS A 93 -2.08 8.75 -1.09
C LYS A 93 -0.62 9.07 -1.37
N ALA A 94 0.27 8.87 -0.40
CA ALA A 94 1.71 9.05 -0.58
C ALA A 94 2.29 8.13 -1.66
N SER A 95 1.77 6.90 -1.80
CA SER A 95 2.16 5.96 -2.85
C SER A 95 1.76 6.46 -4.24
N PHE A 96 0.56 7.00 -4.40
CA PHE A 96 0.16 7.66 -5.64
C PHE A 96 1.06 8.84 -5.99
N ASP A 97 1.35 9.70 -5.00
CA ASP A 97 2.19 10.88 -5.19
C ASP A 97 3.63 10.47 -5.59
N TYR A 98 4.18 9.42 -4.94
CA TYR A 98 5.48 8.86 -5.28
C TYR A 98 5.53 8.33 -6.73
N VAL A 99 4.54 7.50 -7.11
CA VAL A 99 4.49 6.94 -8.48
C VAL A 99 4.34 8.06 -9.51
N LYS A 100 3.49 9.05 -9.27
CA LYS A 100 3.36 10.20 -10.17
C LYS A 100 4.68 10.98 -10.34
N ALA A 101 5.46 11.13 -9.28
CA ALA A 101 6.73 11.87 -9.30
C ALA A 101 7.87 11.10 -10.00
N HIS A 102 7.85 9.75 -9.95
CA HIS A 102 8.92 8.89 -10.45
C HIS A 102 8.56 8.09 -11.70
N CYS A 103 7.37 8.33 -12.27
CA CYS A 103 6.84 7.59 -13.40
C CYS A 103 7.20 8.28 -14.72
N GLU A 104 7.91 7.57 -15.59
CA GLU A 104 8.15 8.01 -16.97
C GLU A 104 6.90 7.85 -17.87
N ASN A 105 5.90 7.07 -17.43
CA ASN A 105 4.71 6.69 -18.17
C ASN A 105 3.41 7.12 -17.46
N ASN A 106 3.29 8.41 -17.15
CA ASN A 106 2.03 8.98 -16.68
C ASN A 106 1.05 9.11 -17.86
N LYS A 107 -0.11 8.42 -17.79
CA LYS A 107 -1.13 8.47 -18.82
C LYS A 107 -2.48 8.85 -18.22
N GLU A 108 -3.10 9.83 -18.81
CA GLU A 108 -4.44 10.29 -18.46
C GLU A 108 -5.40 10.09 -19.64
N GLY A 109 -6.60 9.62 -19.35
CA GLY A 109 -7.68 9.46 -20.33
C GLY A 109 -9.02 9.87 -19.72
N GLY A 110 -9.96 10.23 -20.58
CA GLY A 110 -11.33 10.50 -20.17
C GLY A 110 -12.15 9.22 -19.99
N ASP A 111 -13.47 9.38 -20.06
CA ASP A 111 -14.42 8.26 -20.00
C ASP A 111 -14.16 7.25 -21.13
N ARG A 112 -14.36 5.96 -20.81
CA ARG A 112 -14.17 4.84 -21.73
C ARG A 112 -12.76 4.72 -22.28
N SER A 113 -11.76 5.29 -21.60
CA SER A 113 -10.36 5.13 -22.00
C SER A 113 -9.84 3.73 -21.71
N ALA A 114 -8.90 3.27 -22.55
CA ALA A 114 -8.15 2.04 -22.34
C ALA A 114 -6.66 2.41 -22.26
N LEU A 115 -6.07 2.29 -21.05
CA LEU A 115 -4.69 2.67 -20.80
C LEU A 115 -3.89 1.46 -20.30
N THR A 116 -2.72 1.25 -20.87
CA THR A 116 -1.77 0.24 -20.41
C THR A 116 -0.45 0.91 -20.09
N GLY A 117 0.09 0.61 -18.90
CA GLY A 117 1.43 0.96 -18.46
C GLY A 117 2.20 -0.28 -18.03
N GLY A 118 3.50 -0.13 -17.81
CA GLY A 118 4.35 -1.15 -17.20
C GLY A 118 4.41 -1.00 -15.68
N ASP A 119 5.52 -1.47 -15.11
CA ASP A 119 5.81 -1.31 -13.70
C ASP A 119 5.90 0.17 -13.30
N ARG A 120 5.45 0.47 -12.08
CA ARG A 120 5.45 1.82 -11.52
C ARG A 120 4.74 2.87 -12.39
N SER A 121 3.76 2.45 -13.20
CA SER A 121 2.99 3.38 -14.03
C SER A 121 1.89 4.07 -13.23
N ALA A 122 1.60 5.33 -13.57
CA ALA A 122 0.45 6.07 -13.06
C ALA A 122 -0.59 6.24 -14.19
N LEU A 123 -1.75 5.61 -14.05
CA LEU A 123 -2.81 5.66 -15.04
C LEU A 123 -4.09 6.23 -14.42
N THR A 124 -4.65 7.23 -15.07
CA THR A 124 -5.93 7.83 -14.66
C THR A 124 -6.92 7.77 -15.82
N GLY A 125 -8.09 7.20 -15.59
CA GLY A 125 -9.20 7.17 -16.54
C GLY A 125 -10.50 7.66 -15.91
N GLY A 126 -11.44 8.06 -16.73
CA GLY A 126 -12.79 8.43 -16.30
C GLY A 126 -13.69 7.20 -16.09
N ASP A 127 -15.00 7.39 -16.20
CA ASP A 127 -15.99 6.32 -16.07
C ASP A 127 -15.83 5.27 -17.19
N ARG A 128 -16.09 4.00 -16.85
CA ARG A 128 -16.01 2.86 -17.78
C ARG A 128 -14.64 2.66 -18.42
N SER A 129 -13.58 3.13 -17.79
CA SER A 129 -12.21 2.94 -18.26
C SER A 129 -11.65 1.56 -17.95
N ALA A 130 -10.69 1.11 -18.74
CA ALA A 130 -9.91 -0.10 -18.52
C ALA A 130 -8.44 0.26 -18.33
N LEU A 131 -7.88 0.02 -17.15
CA LEU A 131 -6.53 0.40 -16.80
C LEU A 131 -5.71 -0.84 -16.42
N ILE A 132 -4.54 -1.01 -17.04
CA ILE A 132 -3.63 -2.12 -16.75
C ILE A 132 -2.25 -1.56 -16.44
N GLY A 133 -1.74 -1.83 -15.24
CA GLY A 133 -0.39 -1.48 -14.79
C GLY A 133 0.36 -2.70 -14.27
N GLY A 134 1.67 -2.59 -14.15
CA GLY A 134 2.53 -3.63 -13.59
C GLY A 134 2.73 -3.49 -12.08
N TYR A 135 3.89 -3.98 -11.61
CA TYR A 135 4.34 -3.88 -10.23
C TYR A 135 4.38 -2.42 -9.74
N GLY A 136 3.90 -2.17 -8.53
CA GLY A 136 3.94 -0.84 -7.90
C GLY A 136 3.20 0.25 -8.67
N SER A 137 2.23 -0.10 -9.53
CA SER A 137 1.46 0.87 -10.31
C SER A 137 0.38 1.57 -9.47
N ALA A 138 0.04 2.80 -9.85
CA ALA A 138 -1.05 3.58 -9.29
C ALA A 138 -2.15 3.78 -10.35
N LEU A 139 -3.32 3.17 -10.14
CA LEU A 139 -4.41 3.20 -11.11
C LEU A 139 -5.65 3.86 -10.50
N THR A 140 -6.18 4.87 -11.17
CA THR A 140 -7.41 5.55 -10.76
C THR A 140 -8.43 5.54 -11.89
N GLY A 141 -9.59 4.93 -11.67
CA GLY A 141 -10.71 4.91 -12.60
C GLY A 141 -11.99 5.47 -11.99
N GLY A 142 -12.88 5.96 -12.80
CA GLY A 142 -14.22 6.36 -12.39
C GLY A 142 -15.15 5.16 -12.15
N SER A 143 -16.46 5.39 -12.15
CA SER A 143 -17.47 4.34 -11.98
C SER A 143 -17.45 3.33 -13.13
N LYS A 144 -17.76 2.06 -12.82
CA LYS A 144 -17.81 0.96 -13.79
C LYS A 144 -16.48 0.69 -14.51
N SER A 145 -15.37 1.04 -13.89
CA SER A 145 -14.02 0.85 -14.42
C SER A 145 -13.47 -0.54 -14.08
N ALA A 146 -12.57 -1.04 -14.91
CA ALA A 146 -11.83 -2.27 -14.69
C ALA A 146 -10.34 -1.93 -14.53
N LEU A 147 -9.77 -2.22 -13.34
CA LEU A 147 -8.39 -1.90 -12.99
C LEU A 147 -7.62 -3.18 -12.68
N THR A 148 -6.48 -3.38 -13.33
CA THR A 148 -5.59 -4.51 -13.04
C THR A 148 -4.19 -3.98 -12.78
N GLY A 149 -3.68 -4.19 -11.57
CA GLY A 149 -2.32 -3.88 -11.16
C GLY A 149 -1.54 -5.15 -10.80
N GLY A 150 -0.22 -5.06 -10.83
CA GLY A 150 0.66 -6.12 -10.30
C GLY A 150 0.75 -6.09 -8.78
N ASP A 151 1.80 -6.72 -8.23
CA ASP A 151 2.07 -6.66 -6.79
C ASP A 151 2.35 -5.24 -6.32
N ARG A 152 1.96 -4.92 -5.09
CA ARG A 152 2.13 -3.59 -4.46
C ARG A 152 1.47 -2.45 -5.25
N ALA A 153 0.45 -2.75 -6.03
CA ALA A 153 -0.30 -1.73 -6.75
C ALA A 153 -1.30 -1.01 -5.83
N ALA A 154 -1.50 0.27 -6.10
CA ALA A 154 -2.55 1.07 -5.47
C ALA A 154 -3.68 1.30 -6.48
N LEU A 155 -4.86 0.74 -6.23
CA LEU A 155 -6.00 0.76 -7.14
C LEU A 155 -7.17 1.52 -6.53
N THR A 156 -7.67 2.52 -7.24
CA THR A 156 -8.87 3.27 -6.82
C THR A 156 -9.91 3.28 -7.95
N GLY A 157 -11.05 2.67 -7.69
CA GLY A 157 -12.20 2.65 -8.60
C GLY A 157 -13.43 3.35 -8.00
N GLY A 158 -14.33 3.82 -8.85
CA GLY A 158 -15.64 4.32 -8.42
C GLY A 158 -16.64 3.18 -8.16
N ASN A 159 -17.93 3.51 -8.12
CA ASN A 159 -19.01 2.54 -7.93
C ASN A 159 -19.03 1.51 -9.09
N TRP A 160 -19.40 0.27 -8.77
CA TRP A 160 -19.58 -0.82 -9.75
C TRP A 160 -18.31 -1.20 -10.51
N SER A 161 -17.14 -0.88 -9.93
CA SER A 161 -15.84 -1.15 -10.53
C SER A 161 -15.33 -2.55 -10.20
N ALA A 162 -14.40 -3.05 -11.01
CA ALA A 162 -13.70 -4.31 -10.78
C ALA A 162 -12.20 -4.03 -10.66
N LEU A 163 -11.60 -4.39 -9.51
CA LEU A 163 -10.21 -4.16 -9.19
C LEU A 163 -9.48 -5.49 -8.96
N ILE A 164 -8.37 -5.69 -9.62
CA ILE A 164 -7.50 -6.86 -9.43
C ILE A 164 -6.09 -6.35 -9.13
N GLY A 165 -5.58 -6.62 -7.93
CA GLY A 165 -4.22 -6.36 -7.51
C GLY A 165 -3.47 -7.67 -7.23
N GLY A 166 -2.15 -7.66 -7.37
CA GLY A 166 -1.29 -8.73 -6.89
C GLY A 166 -1.09 -8.69 -5.38
N ASP A 167 0.01 -9.28 -4.89
CA ASP A 167 0.33 -9.33 -3.46
C ASP A 167 0.61 -7.95 -2.88
N SER A 168 0.26 -7.75 -1.62
CA SER A 168 0.49 -6.50 -0.88
C SER A 168 -0.10 -5.26 -1.55
N SER A 169 -1.14 -5.40 -2.35
CA SER A 169 -1.81 -4.29 -3.03
C SER A 169 -2.84 -3.61 -2.13
N ALA A 170 -3.10 -2.34 -2.40
CA ALA A 170 -4.12 -1.56 -1.72
C ALA A 170 -5.28 -1.24 -2.68
N LEU A 171 -6.48 -1.72 -2.36
CA LEU A 171 -7.65 -1.62 -3.22
C LEU A 171 -8.74 -0.79 -2.55
N THR A 172 -9.20 0.26 -3.23
CA THR A 172 -10.29 1.13 -2.78
C THR A 172 -11.35 1.25 -3.84
N CYS A 173 -12.62 1.14 -3.47
CA CYS A 173 -13.72 1.34 -4.40
C CYS A 173 -14.94 2.01 -3.73
N GLY A 174 -15.86 2.48 -4.58
CA GLY A 174 -17.18 2.88 -4.16
C GLY A 174 -18.12 1.69 -3.94
N GLU A 175 -19.42 1.93 -4.10
CA GLU A 175 -20.51 0.98 -3.87
C GLU A 175 -20.53 -0.14 -4.91
N ALA A 176 -20.95 -1.34 -4.48
CA ALA A 176 -21.24 -2.51 -5.33
C ALA A 176 -20.08 -2.91 -6.28
N ALA A 177 -18.86 -2.74 -5.84
CA ALA A 177 -17.68 -3.08 -6.61
C ALA A 177 -17.11 -4.46 -6.21
N ILE A 178 -16.24 -5.01 -7.04
CA ILE A 178 -15.56 -6.28 -6.78
C ILE A 178 -14.06 -6.02 -6.70
N MET A 179 -13.43 -6.48 -5.61
CA MET A 179 -11.99 -6.35 -5.42
C MET A 179 -11.37 -7.73 -5.17
N ARG A 180 -10.30 -8.04 -5.91
CA ARG A 180 -9.46 -9.21 -5.68
C ARG A 180 -8.03 -8.76 -5.45
N GLY A 181 -7.43 -9.19 -4.34
CA GLY A 181 -6.03 -8.98 -4.01
C GLY A 181 -5.30 -10.28 -3.72
N GLY A 182 -3.98 -10.27 -3.91
CA GLY A 182 -3.10 -11.35 -3.48
C GLY A 182 -2.87 -11.34 -1.96
N LYS A 183 -1.93 -12.18 -1.51
CA LYS A 183 -1.54 -12.29 -0.09
C LYS A 183 -1.10 -10.92 0.46
N GLY A 184 -1.60 -10.55 1.62
CA GLY A 184 -1.22 -9.32 2.31
C GLY A 184 -1.88 -8.03 1.80
N SER A 185 -2.80 -8.12 0.85
CA SER A 185 -3.52 -6.96 0.32
C SER A 185 -4.50 -6.36 1.34
N THR A 186 -4.77 -5.07 1.18
CA THR A 186 -5.74 -4.31 1.95
C THR A 186 -6.91 -3.86 1.09
N PHE A 187 -8.10 -3.78 1.69
CA PHE A 187 -9.35 -3.53 0.99
C PHE A 187 -10.18 -2.46 1.71
N LYS A 188 -10.74 -1.54 0.96
CA LYS A 188 -11.73 -0.58 1.44
C LYS A 188 -12.81 -0.40 0.38
N GLY A 189 -14.06 -0.68 0.74
CA GLY A 189 -15.22 -0.56 -0.15
C GLY A 189 -16.40 0.09 0.54
N ASP A 190 -17.35 0.56 -0.26
CA ASP A 190 -18.65 0.99 0.23
C ASP A 190 -19.64 -0.18 0.16
N MET A 191 -20.90 0.05 0.59
CA MET A 191 -21.96 -0.98 0.70
C MET A 191 -22.03 -1.88 -0.52
N TRP A 192 -22.30 -3.16 -0.28
CA TRP A 192 -22.46 -4.22 -1.29
C TRP A 192 -21.21 -4.54 -2.10
N SER A 193 -20.05 -3.97 -1.76
CA SER A 193 -18.79 -4.36 -2.38
C SER A 193 -18.32 -5.73 -1.88
N VAL A 194 -17.62 -6.46 -2.75
CA VAL A 194 -17.09 -7.80 -2.47
C VAL A 194 -15.58 -7.75 -2.40
N PHE A 195 -15.02 -8.25 -1.32
CA PHE A 195 -13.58 -8.49 -1.14
C PHE A 195 -13.27 -9.96 -1.42
N ALA A 196 -12.20 -10.22 -2.14
CA ALA A 196 -11.65 -11.55 -2.36
C ALA A 196 -10.14 -11.52 -2.18
N CYS A 197 -9.60 -12.34 -1.29
CA CYS A 197 -8.17 -12.40 -1.01
C CYS A 197 -7.63 -13.82 -1.18
N GLU A 198 -6.48 -13.96 -1.81
CA GLU A 198 -5.80 -15.25 -1.98
C GLU A 198 -5.23 -15.73 -0.65
N ILE A 199 -5.46 -17.01 -0.36
CA ILE A 199 -4.83 -17.72 0.77
C ILE A 199 -3.76 -18.62 0.20
N ARG A 200 -2.51 -18.42 0.65
CA ARG A 200 -1.35 -19.19 0.20
C ARG A 200 -0.69 -19.88 1.40
N ASP A 201 -0.19 -21.10 1.19
CA ASP A 201 0.60 -21.82 2.19
C ASP A 201 2.03 -21.25 2.33
N ASP A 202 2.84 -21.90 3.16
CA ASP A 202 4.23 -21.51 3.41
C ASP A 202 5.15 -21.69 2.18
N GLU A 203 4.74 -22.54 1.23
CA GLU A 203 5.40 -22.74 -0.07
C GLU A 203 4.88 -21.77 -1.15
N TYR A 204 4.07 -20.79 -0.76
CA TYR A 204 3.44 -19.77 -1.64
C TYR A 204 2.42 -20.34 -2.65
N LYS A 205 1.96 -21.56 -2.46
CA LYS A 205 0.93 -22.19 -3.29
C LYS A 205 -0.45 -21.69 -2.92
N LEU A 206 -1.27 -21.38 -3.91
CA LEU A 206 -2.67 -21.01 -3.70
C LEU A 206 -3.44 -22.20 -3.13
N ILE A 207 -3.99 -22.06 -1.93
CA ILE A 207 -4.78 -23.09 -1.23
C ILE A 207 -6.24 -22.70 -1.04
N GLY A 208 -6.60 -21.45 -1.28
CA GLY A 208 -7.98 -20.99 -1.17
C GLY A 208 -8.17 -19.51 -1.44
N MET A 209 -9.41 -19.08 -1.29
CA MET A 209 -9.82 -17.67 -1.36
C MET A 209 -10.68 -17.34 -0.14
N ALA A 210 -10.35 -16.26 0.57
CA ALA A 210 -11.27 -15.65 1.51
C ALA A 210 -12.15 -14.64 0.79
N THR A 211 -13.44 -14.62 1.08
CA THR A 211 -14.38 -13.64 0.53
C THR A 211 -15.23 -13.02 1.61
N ALA A 212 -15.57 -11.73 1.44
CA ALA A 212 -16.50 -11.03 2.31
C ALA A 212 -17.31 -10.00 1.50
N VAL A 213 -18.50 -9.69 1.98
CA VAL A 213 -19.35 -8.63 1.44
C VAL A 213 -19.44 -7.51 2.44
N VAL A 214 -19.34 -6.27 1.98
CA VAL A 214 -19.59 -5.09 2.81
C VAL A 214 -21.08 -5.01 3.08
N ASP A 215 -21.52 -5.53 4.22
CA ASP A 215 -22.93 -5.65 4.63
C ASP A 215 -23.36 -4.59 5.67
N GLY A 216 -22.41 -3.84 6.20
CA GLY A 216 -22.63 -2.83 7.24
C GLY A 216 -22.66 -3.41 8.66
N GLU A 217 -22.64 -4.73 8.82
CA GLU A 217 -22.66 -5.43 10.11
C GLU A 217 -21.30 -6.10 10.41
N ASN A 218 -20.92 -7.10 9.60
CA ASN A 218 -19.65 -7.84 9.77
C ASN A 218 -18.49 -7.12 9.09
N ILE A 219 -18.74 -6.53 7.92
CA ILE A 219 -17.80 -5.70 7.19
C ILE A 219 -18.43 -4.32 7.01
N LYS A 220 -17.87 -3.32 7.69
CA LYS A 220 -18.37 -1.94 7.66
C LYS A 220 -17.97 -1.24 6.36
N PRO A 221 -18.84 -0.38 5.80
CA PRO A 221 -18.49 0.42 4.64
C PRO A 221 -17.41 1.45 4.98
N ASN A 222 -16.62 1.82 3.97
CA ASN A 222 -15.58 2.83 4.05
C ASN A 222 -14.50 2.59 5.13
N THR A 223 -14.32 1.32 5.53
CA THR A 223 -13.38 0.86 6.54
C THR A 223 -12.32 -0.02 5.89
N TRP A 224 -11.07 0.10 6.34
CA TRP A 224 -9.97 -0.71 5.85
C TRP A 224 -9.96 -2.09 6.48
N TYR A 225 -9.77 -3.12 5.66
CA TYR A 225 -9.64 -4.52 6.07
C TYR A 225 -8.41 -5.17 5.46
N LYS A 226 -7.84 -6.13 6.17
CA LYS A 226 -6.83 -7.06 5.68
C LYS A 226 -7.29 -8.49 5.92
N CYS A 227 -6.98 -9.39 5.00
CA CYS A 227 -7.19 -10.80 5.21
C CYS A 227 -6.01 -11.41 6.00
N VAL A 228 -6.33 -11.99 7.17
CA VAL A 228 -5.40 -12.71 8.04
C VAL A 228 -6.00 -14.08 8.28
N ASP A 229 -5.30 -15.14 7.92
CA ASP A 229 -5.72 -16.54 8.08
C ASP A 229 -7.14 -16.81 7.55
N GLY A 230 -7.47 -16.23 6.41
CA GLY A 230 -8.77 -16.42 5.75
C GLY A 230 -9.92 -15.60 6.34
N LYS A 231 -9.65 -14.66 7.24
CA LYS A 231 -10.64 -13.74 7.83
C LYS A 231 -10.26 -12.30 7.52
N PHE A 232 -11.27 -11.47 7.23
CA PHE A 232 -11.07 -10.03 7.09
C PHE A 232 -11.08 -9.36 8.48
N VAL A 233 -9.95 -8.75 8.83
CA VAL A 233 -9.73 -8.05 10.09
C VAL A 233 -9.74 -6.55 9.80
N GLU A 234 -10.51 -5.80 10.57
CA GLU A 234 -10.56 -4.34 10.52
C GLU A 234 -9.20 -3.76 10.89
N LEU A 235 -8.71 -2.83 10.09
CA LEU A 235 -7.53 -2.06 10.41
C LEU A 235 -7.98 -0.82 11.18
N GLU A 236 -7.43 -0.63 12.39
CA GLU A 236 -7.76 0.54 13.20
C GLU A 236 -7.32 1.82 12.47
N ASP A 237 -8.25 2.74 12.26
CA ASP A 237 -7.92 4.11 11.88
C ASP A 237 -7.23 4.76 13.08
N THR A 238 -5.93 4.93 13.00
CA THR A 238 -5.11 5.47 14.10
C THR A 238 -5.17 6.99 14.19
N ASN A 239 -6.31 7.59 13.85
CA ASN A 239 -6.59 9.02 13.92
C ASN A 239 -7.50 9.39 15.12
N ASP A 240 -7.15 8.95 16.33
CA ASP A 240 -7.64 9.53 17.58
C ASP A 240 -6.49 10.08 18.42
#